data_1112199acb9a4a203b6a34904f79bc57
#
_entry.id   1112199acb9a4a203b6a34904f79bc57
#
_cell.length_a   1.000
_cell.length_b   1.000
_cell.length_c   1.000
_cell.angle_alpha   90.00
_cell.angle_beta   90.00
_cell.angle_gamma   90.00
#
_symmetry.space_group_name_H-M   'P 1'
#
loop_
_entity.id
_entity.type
_entity.pdbx_description
1 polymer ?
#
loop_
_entity_poly.entity_id
_entity_poly.type
_entity_poly.pdbx_seq_one_letter_code
_entity_poly.pdbx_strand_id
1 'polypeptide(L)'
;SRKEGDSVNRTILHSDCNCFYASVELLHHPELRGKPVAVGGDPEARHGIVLTADYTAKRYGVKTGMALWQAKQVCPDITFLPPRMDLYLRFSRMAQEIYADYTDKREPYGIDESWLDVTDSATLKGDGFHIAQEISSRMKKELGITVSVGVSFNKIFAKLGSDYKKPDAITTMYEDEFQRKAWCLPVSDLLYVGNATNKKLYSMGIRPIGDLAKSDETLLVRKLGKMGSILWAFANGYDESPVKLENTSAPVKSVGNSTTTPRGMETDEDVKIVLYILAESVAARLRENGFRCRTVEISVRDKELFHFSKQVKLQNASNITKEIAEAGYRLYKDNYRLPADDKELKSS
;
A
#
# COMPACT_ATOMS: atom_id res chain seq x y z
N SER A 1 -0.06 -38.11 -0.13
CA SER A 1 0.38 -38.27 1.26
C SER A 1 1.25 -37.08 1.64
N ARG A 2 0.67 -36.09 2.31
CA ARG A 2 1.43 -35.02 2.96
C ARG A 2 2.11 -35.64 4.15
N LYS A 3 3.44 -35.53 4.23
CA LYS A 3 4.21 -35.93 5.41
C LYS A 3 3.72 -35.08 6.58
N GLU A 4 3.23 -35.71 7.62
CA GLU A 4 3.13 -35.17 8.97
C GLU A 4 4.56 -34.89 9.44
N GLY A 5 5.04 -33.69 9.14
CA GLY A 5 6.21 -33.11 9.78
C GLY A 5 5.70 -32.07 10.76
N ASP A 6 6.18 -32.10 11.98
CA ASP A 6 5.87 -31.19 13.07
C ASP A 6 5.69 -29.76 12.53
N SER A 7 4.45 -29.30 12.43
CA SER A 7 4.17 -27.90 12.13
C SER A 7 4.60 -27.11 13.36
N VAL A 8 5.76 -26.48 13.28
CA VAL A 8 6.17 -25.51 14.29
C VAL A 8 5.06 -24.47 14.36
N ASN A 9 4.37 -24.41 15.50
CA ASN A 9 3.33 -23.41 15.75
C ASN A 9 3.98 -22.03 15.73
N ARG A 10 3.86 -21.35 14.59
CA ARG A 10 4.39 -19.98 14.45
C ARG A 10 3.51 -18.98 15.20
N THR A 11 4.14 -17.97 15.72
CA THR A 11 3.48 -16.78 16.26
C THR A 11 3.89 -15.58 15.44
N ILE A 12 2.95 -15.07 14.63
CA ILE A 12 3.16 -13.96 13.71
C ILE A 12 2.30 -12.78 14.18
N LEU A 13 2.93 -11.62 14.33
CA LEU A 13 2.25 -10.37 14.57
C LEU A 13 2.20 -9.56 13.27
N HIS A 14 1.14 -8.78 13.12
CA HIS A 14 1.08 -7.67 12.17
C HIS A 14 0.71 -6.40 12.92
N SER A 15 1.60 -5.42 12.91
CA SER A 15 1.39 -4.12 13.55
C SER A 15 1.12 -3.06 12.48
N ASP A 16 0.07 -2.28 12.69
CA ASP A 16 -0.37 -1.23 11.77
C ASP A 16 -0.58 0.08 12.54
N CYS A 17 0.17 1.10 12.19
CA CYS A 17 0.04 2.42 12.81
C CYS A 17 -1.28 3.07 12.39
N ASN A 18 -2.09 3.44 13.38
CA ASN A 18 -3.43 4.00 13.14
C ASN A 18 -3.33 5.40 12.54
N CYS A 19 -3.98 5.61 11.38
CA CYS A 19 -3.98 6.90 10.69
C CYS A 19 -2.60 7.54 10.64
N PHE A 20 -1.62 6.83 10.15
CA PHE A 20 -0.20 7.09 10.40
C PHE A 20 0.20 8.55 10.15
N TYR A 21 -0.01 9.06 8.94
CA TYR A 21 0.40 10.43 8.62
C TYR A 21 -0.34 11.46 9.46
N ALA A 22 -1.64 11.31 9.61
CA ALA A 22 -2.44 12.19 10.44
C ALA A 22 -2.03 12.13 11.91
N SER A 23 -1.73 10.95 12.44
CA SER A 23 -1.26 10.75 13.81
C SER A 23 0.07 11.45 14.06
N VAL A 24 1.02 11.33 13.14
CA VAL A 24 2.31 12.03 13.22
C VAL A 24 2.11 13.54 13.17
N GLU A 25 1.28 14.04 12.27
CA GLU A 25 0.99 15.47 12.16
C GLU A 25 0.31 16.02 13.43
N LEU A 26 -0.61 15.28 14.03
CA LEU A 26 -1.29 15.70 15.26
C LEU A 26 -0.34 15.80 16.48
N LEU A 27 0.80 15.10 16.47
CA LEU A 27 1.84 15.30 17.48
C LEU A 27 2.47 16.69 17.38
N HIS A 28 2.57 17.23 16.16
CA HIS A 28 3.12 18.56 15.87
C HIS A 28 2.07 19.68 15.85
N HIS A 29 0.79 19.29 15.86
CA HIS A 29 -0.38 20.18 15.86
C HIS A 29 -1.36 19.80 16.96
N PRO A 30 -0.97 19.86 18.25
CA PRO A 30 -1.83 19.43 19.35
C PRO A 30 -3.15 20.22 19.44
N GLU A 31 -3.19 21.45 18.92
CA GLU A 31 -4.39 22.28 18.83
C GLU A 31 -5.48 21.70 17.92
N LEU A 32 -5.11 20.79 17.01
CA LEU A 32 -6.04 20.13 16.09
C LEU A 32 -6.60 18.80 16.63
N ARG A 33 -6.16 18.37 17.79
CA ARG A 33 -6.67 17.14 18.40
C ARG A 33 -8.17 17.26 18.68
N GLY A 34 -8.91 16.20 18.34
CA GLY A 34 -10.37 16.18 18.46
C GLY A 34 -11.11 16.91 17.34
N LYS A 35 -10.41 17.57 16.45
CA LYS A 35 -10.97 18.17 15.24
C LYS A 35 -10.73 17.27 14.02
N PRO A 36 -11.58 17.34 12.98
CA PRO A 36 -11.36 16.55 11.78
C PRO A 36 -10.14 17.05 11.00
N VAL A 37 -9.18 16.16 10.77
CA VAL A 37 -7.92 16.43 10.08
C VAL A 37 -7.64 15.37 9.03
N ALA A 38 -7.15 15.79 7.88
CA ALA A 38 -6.61 14.88 6.87
C ALA A 38 -5.27 15.41 6.35
N VAL A 39 -4.40 14.49 6.00
CA VAL A 39 -3.17 14.78 5.26
C VAL A 39 -3.45 14.60 3.78
N GLY A 40 -3.16 15.63 3.00
CA GLY A 40 -3.40 15.63 1.57
C GLY A 40 -2.69 16.81 0.91
N GLY A 41 -2.72 16.85 -0.42
CA GLY A 41 -2.17 17.96 -1.19
C GLY A 41 -2.94 19.26 -0.96
N ASP A 42 -2.63 20.27 -1.77
CA ASP A 42 -3.33 21.55 -1.74
C ASP A 42 -4.81 21.36 -2.14
N PRO A 43 -5.76 21.77 -1.26
CA PRO A 43 -7.19 21.67 -1.60
C PRO A 43 -7.61 22.52 -2.82
N GLU A 44 -6.87 23.58 -3.13
CA GLU A 44 -7.10 24.41 -4.32
C GLU A 44 -6.50 23.79 -5.58
N ALA A 45 -5.56 22.86 -5.43
CA ALA A 45 -5.02 22.10 -6.54
C ALA A 45 -6.05 21.05 -7.00
N ARG A 46 -6.35 21.04 -8.28
CA ARG A 46 -7.42 20.24 -8.92
C ARG A 46 -7.32 18.73 -8.69
N HIS A 47 -6.17 18.21 -8.26
CA HIS A 47 -5.84 16.78 -8.22
C HIS A 47 -5.41 16.28 -6.84
N GLY A 48 -5.60 17.07 -5.79
CA GLY A 48 -5.28 16.65 -4.44
C GLY A 48 -6.20 15.55 -3.93
N ILE A 49 -5.63 14.54 -3.29
CA ILE A 49 -6.37 13.43 -2.67
C ILE A 49 -6.04 13.32 -1.18
N VAL A 50 -6.96 12.71 -0.43
CA VAL A 50 -6.74 12.33 0.95
C VAL A 50 -5.74 11.16 1.00
N LEU A 51 -4.59 11.38 1.61
CA LEU A 51 -3.61 10.32 1.87
C LEU A 51 -3.96 9.58 3.16
N THR A 52 -4.34 10.31 4.20
CA THR A 52 -4.75 9.75 5.48
C THR A 52 -5.71 10.72 6.16
N ALA A 53 -6.78 10.21 6.71
CA ALA A 53 -7.71 10.97 7.54
C ALA A 53 -7.64 10.47 9.00
N ASP A 54 -7.77 11.38 9.97
CA ASP A 54 -7.90 10.98 11.36
C ASP A 54 -9.26 10.33 11.63
N TYR A 55 -9.44 9.74 12.81
CA TYR A 55 -10.71 9.06 13.12
C TYR A 55 -11.89 10.01 13.26
N THR A 56 -11.66 11.26 13.63
CA THR A 56 -12.70 12.28 13.66
C THR A 56 -13.23 12.55 12.25
N ALA A 57 -12.33 12.76 11.27
CA ALA A 57 -12.72 12.93 9.87
C ALA A 57 -13.36 11.66 9.28
N LYS A 58 -12.83 10.48 9.62
CA LYS A 58 -13.41 9.19 9.17
C LYS A 58 -14.86 9.00 9.59
N ARG A 59 -15.24 9.47 10.78
CA ARG A 59 -16.63 9.42 11.24
C ARG A 59 -17.59 10.22 10.38
N TYR A 60 -17.10 11.27 9.72
CA TYR A 60 -17.87 12.04 8.73
C TYR A 60 -17.95 11.40 7.35
N GLY A 61 -17.24 10.29 7.14
CA GLY A 61 -17.22 9.57 5.87
C GLY A 61 -16.00 9.89 4.98
N VAL A 62 -15.00 10.59 5.50
CA VAL A 62 -13.76 10.85 4.78
C VAL A 62 -12.95 9.56 4.63
N LYS A 63 -12.52 9.25 3.41
CA LYS A 63 -11.79 8.01 3.07
C LYS A 63 -10.48 8.34 2.35
N THR A 64 -9.49 7.51 2.55
CA THR A 64 -8.23 7.55 1.79
C THR A 64 -8.50 7.40 0.29
N GLY A 65 -7.82 8.22 -0.51
CA GLY A 65 -8.00 8.25 -1.96
C GLY A 65 -9.15 9.15 -2.45
N MET A 66 -9.98 9.65 -1.55
CA MET A 66 -11.04 10.60 -1.85
C MET A 66 -10.43 11.94 -2.31
N ALA A 67 -11.02 12.59 -3.30
CA ALA A 67 -10.61 13.94 -3.68
C ALA A 67 -10.83 14.92 -2.52
N LEU A 68 -9.95 15.90 -2.35
CA LEU A 68 -10.05 16.84 -1.24
C LEU A 68 -11.37 17.63 -1.25
N TRP A 69 -11.89 17.98 -2.42
CA TRP A 69 -13.18 18.65 -2.55
C TRP A 69 -14.35 17.76 -2.06
N GLN A 70 -14.29 16.44 -2.32
CA GLN A 70 -15.27 15.48 -1.80
C GLN A 70 -15.19 15.36 -0.29
N ALA A 71 -13.98 15.31 0.26
CA ALA A 71 -13.76 15.30 1.71
C ALA A 71 -14.35 16.54 2.37
N LYS A 72 -14.17 17.72 1.76
CA LYS A 72 -14.74 19.00 2.22
C LYS A 72 -16.27 18.99 2.19
N GLN A 73 -16.88 18.31 1.21
CA GLN A 73 -18.35 18.20 1.13
C GLN A 73 -18.92 17.35 2.29
N VAL A 74 -18.30 16.23 2.62
CA VAL A 74 -18.79 15.34 3.70
C VAL A 74 -18.35 15.82 5.09
N CYS A 75 -17.29 16.61 5.16
CA CYS A 75 -16.73 17.14 6.40
C CYS A 75 -16.32 18.61 6.22
N PRO A 76 -17.27 19.57 6.28
CA PRO A 76 -17.00 20.97 5.99
C PRO A 76 -15.91 21.61 6.86
N ASP A 77 -15.79 21.17 8.09
CA ASP A 77 -14.81 21.71 9.07
C ASP A 77 -13.44 21.05 9.01
N ILE A 78 -13.21 20.18 8.03
CA ILE A 78 -11.95 19.45 7.90
C ILE A 78 -10.76 20.40 7.67
N THR A 79 -9.68 20.15 8.37
CA THR A 79 -8.38 20.80 8.13
C THR A 79 -7.50 19.88 7.32
N PHE A 80 -6.94 20.39 6.23
CA PHE A 80 -5.96 19.66 5.44
C PHE A 80 -4.54 20.12 5.80
N LEU A 81 -3.66 19.16 6.04
CA LEU A 81 -2.25 19.38 6.26
C LEU A 81 -1.44 18.82 5.10
N PRO A 82 -0.42 19.54 4.63
CA PRO A 82 0.44 19.02 3.57
C PRO A 82 1.26 17.83 4.06
N PRO A 83 1.55 16.83 3.20
CA PRO A 83 2.34 15.69 3.61
C PRO A 83 3.82 16.05 3.81
N ARG A 84 4.43 15.43 4.82
CA ARG A 84 5.87 15.56 5.12
C ARG A 84 6.50 14.18 5.16
N MET A 85 6.81 13.63 3.99
CA MET A 85 7.26 12.25 3.84
C MET A 85 8.53 11.93 4.63
N ASP A 86 9.49 12.83 4.70
CA ASP A 86 10.74 12.63 5.48
C ASP A 86 10.44 12.43 6.96
N LEU A 87 9.46 13.16 7.50
CA LEU A 87 9.01 13.02 8.89
C LEU A 87 8.35 11.65 9.12
N TYR A 88 7.50 11.20 8.21
CA TYR A 88 6.84 9.91 8.32
C TYR A 88 7.83 8.74 8.20
N LEU A 89 8.81 8.86 7.32
CA LEU A 89 9.89 7.88 7.21
C LEU A 89 10.72 7.79 8.49
N ARG A 90 10.94 8.93 9.17
CA ARG A 90 11.63 8.95 10.46
C ARG A 90 10.85 8.19 11.53
N PHE A 91 9.55 8.44 11.64
CA PHE A 91 8.67 7.71 12.58
C PHE A 91 8.57 6.23 12.23
N SER A 92 8.52 5.89 10.93
CA SER A 92 8.56 4.50 10.47
C SER A 92 9.83 3.77 10.96
N ARG A 93 10.99 4.41 10.84
CA ARG A 93 12.25 3.85 11.35
C ARG A 93 12.25 3.69 12.87
N MET A 94 11.72 4.67 13.60
CA MET A 94 11.61 4.56 15.06
C MET A 94 10.67 3.43 15.48
N ALA A 95 9.58 3.20 14.75
CA ALA A 95 8.71 2.05 14.96
C ALA A 95 9.46 0.72 14.73
N GLN A 96 10.25 0.62 13.67
CA GLN A 96 11.06 -0.55 13.38
C GLN A 96 12.11 -0.82 14.47
N GLU A 97 12.69 0.21 15.07
CA GLU A 97 13.60 0.08 16.20
C GLU A 97 12.91 -0.52 17.44
N ILE A 98 11.66 -0.16 17.70
CA ILE A 98 10.85 -0.79 18.76
C ILE A 98 10.63 -2.28 18.45
N TYR A 99 10.21 -2.60 17.22
CA TYR A 99 10.00 -3.99 16.82
C TYR A 99 11.28 -4.83 16.90
N ALA A 100 12.44 -4.22 16.64
CA ALA A 100 13.74 -4.86 16.69
C ALA A 100 14.09 -5.45 18.06
N ASP A 101 13.56 -4.88 19.13
CA ASP A 101 13.77 -5.39 20.49
C ASP A 101 13.08 -6.72 20.74
N TYR A 102 12.18 -7.13 19.85
CA TYR A 102 11.39 -8.36 19.98
C TYR A 102 11.80 -9.44 18.98
N THR A 103 12.23 -9.06 17.78
CA THR A 103 12.64 -10.00 16.74
C THR A 103 13.44 -9.31 15.63
N ASP A 104 14.31 -10.06 14.98
CA ASP A 104 15.01 -9.68 13.75
C ASP A 104 14.24 -10.10 12.48
N LYS A 105 13.24 -10.97 12.64
CA LYS A 105 12.33 -11.39 11.56
C LYS A 105 11.20 -10.37 11.43
N ARG A 106 11.48 -9.28 10.73
CA ARG A 106 10.55 -8.16 10.52
C ARG A 106 10.46 -7.87 9.03
N GLU A 107 9.25 -7.83 8.54
CA GLU A 107 8.96 -7.54 7.14
C GLU A 107 8.04 -6.31 7.06
N PRO A 108 8.58 -5.14 6.73
CA PRO A 108 7.76 -3.98 6.48
C PRO A 108 6.80 -4.18 5.30
N TYR A 109 5.59 -3.67 5.45
CA TYR A 109 4.58 -3.63 4.40
C TYR A 109 4.08 -2.18 4.28
N GLY A 110 4.65 -1.44 3.32
CA GLY A 110 4.56 0.02 3.37
C GLY A 110 5.40 0.60 4.51
N ILE A 111 5.15 1.86 4.85
CA ILE A 111 5.93 2.59 5.88
C ILE A 111 5.28 2.55 7.27
N ASP A 112 4.04 2.10 7.36
CA ASP A 112 3.22 2.12 8.57
C ASP A 112 2.82 0.75 9.09
N GLU A 113 3.19 -0.31 8.40
CA GLU A 113 2.84 -1.69 8.73
C GLU A 113 4.08 -2.59 8.76
N SER A 114 4.07 -3.60 9.60
CA SER A 114 5.11 -4.61 9.61
C SER A 114 4.59 -5.94 10.14
N TRP A 115 5.02 -7.04 9.50
CA TRP A 115 4.93 -8.36 10.10
C TRP A 115 6.13 -8.62 10.99
N LEU A 116 5.90 -9.34 12.07
CA LEU A 116 6.93 -9.79 13.01
C LEU A 116 6.73 -11.29 13.28
N ASP A 117 7.76 -12.08 13.08
CA ASP A 117 7.77 -13.46 13.54
C ASP A 117 8.43 -13.51 14.92
N VAL A 118 7.63 -13.72 15.95
CA VAL A 118 8.07 -13.76 17.34
C VAL A 118 8.08 -15.18 17.91
N THR A 119 8.04 -16.19 17.06
CA THR A 119 8.01 -17.60 17.46
C THR A 119 9.14 -17.93 18.42
N ASP A 120 10.36 -17.51 18.09
CA ASP A 120 11.55 -17.79 18.91
C ASP A 120 11.70 -16.85 20.12
N SER A 121 10.91 -15.81 20.19
CA SER A 121 10.98 -14.79 21.25
C SER A 121 10.10 -15.11 22.46
N ALA A 122 9.22 -16.08 22.34
CA ALA A 122 8.21 -16.40 23.36
C ALA A 122 8.82 -16.83 24.71
N THR A 123 9.97 -17.46 24.69
CA THR A 123 10.66 -17.92 25.93
C THR A 123 11.24 -16.76 26.75
N LEU A 124 11.62 -15.65 26.09
CA LEU A 124 12.28 -14.52 26.74
C LEU A 124 11.36 -13.31 26.93
N LYS A 125 10.38 -13.13 26.05
CA LYS A 125 9.55 -11.93 25.96
C LYS A 125 8.07 -12.15 26.27
N GLY A 126 7.66 -13.39 26.52
CA GLY A 126 6.26 -13.77 26.69
C GLY A 126 5.58 -14.19 25.39
N ASP A 127 4.32 -14.59 25.47
CA ASP A 127 3.56 -15.03 24.30
C ASP A 127 3.28 -13.89 23.30
N GLY A 128 2.73 -14.20 22.14
CA GLY A 128 2.46 -13.23 21.10
C GLY A 128 1.53 -12.10 21.52
N PHE A 129 0.53 -12.42 22.33
CA PHE A 129 -0.40 -11.40 22.84
C PHE A 129 0.30 -10.44 23.81
N HIS A 130 1.13 -10.96 24.71
CA HIS A 130 1.93 -10.15 25.63
C HIS A 130 2.90 -9.24 24.88
N ILE A 131 3.60 -9.76 23.87
CA ILE A 131 4.49 -8.96 23.01
C ILE A 131 3.71 -7.86 22.30
N ALA A 132 2.53 -8.17 21.77
CA ALA A 132 1.65 -7.17 21.15
C ALA A 132 1.24 -6.06 22.12
N GLN A 133 0.92 -6.39 23.37
CA GLN A 133 0.62 -5.42 24.42
C GLN A 133 1.82 -4.51 24.72
N GLU A 134 3.02 -5.07 24.85
CA GLU A 134 4.22 -4.27 25.07
C GLU A 134 4.52 -3.34 23.92
N ILE A 135 4.43 -3.83 22.67
CA ILE A 135 4.62 -3.00 21.47
C ILE A 135 3.62 -1.85 21.45
N SER A 136 2.35 -2.14 21.66
CA SER A 136 1.29 -1.12 21.71
C SER A 136 1.58 -0.06 22.78
N SER A 137 1.95 -0.49 23.97
CA SER A 137 2.31 0.41 25.08
C SER A 137 3.53 1.27 24.77
N ARG A 138 4.57 0.68 24.19
CA ARG A 138 5.80 1.39 23.82
C ARG A 138 5.58 2.40 22.69
N MET A 139 4.79 2.03 21.69
CA MET A 139 4.45 2.94 20.60
C MET A 139 3.75 4.19 21.13
N LYS A 140 2.81 4.06 22.05
CA LYS A 140 2.16 5.20 22.71
C LYS A 140 3.13 6.03 23.52
N LYS A 141 3.92 5.38 24.36
CA LYS A 141 4.82 6.05 25.31
C LYS A 141 6.01 6.71 24.65
N GLU A 142 6.64 6.02 23.69
CA GLU A 142 7.89 6.46 23.07
C GLU A 142 7.65 7.31 21.80
N LEU A 143 6.60 7.03 21.02
CA LEU A 143 6.31 7.73 19.79
C LEU A 143 5.02 8.58 19.81
N GLY A 144 4.14 8.34 20.77
CA GLY A 144 2.84 9.03 20.84
C GLY A 144 1.85 8.57 19.78
N ILE A 145 2.03 7.39 19.20
CA ILE A 145 1.22 6.81 18.13
C ILE A 145 0.58 5.53 18.61
N THR A 146 -0.70 5.32 18.26
CA THR A 146 -1.37 4.06 18.50
C THR A 146 -1.20 3.09 17.34
N VAL A 147 -1.25 1.80 17.64
CA VAL A 147 -1.22 0.71 16.66
C VAL A 147 -2.38 -0.23 16.86
N SER A 148 -2.81 -0.89 15.80
CA SER A 148 -3.64 -2.08 15.87
C SER A 148 -2.78 -3.29 15.49
N VAL A 149 -2.81 -4.33 16.33
CA VAL A 149 -1.97 -5.50 16.17
C VAL A 149 -2.83 -6.75 16.03
N GLY A 150 -2.55 -7.53 15.00
CA GLY A 150 -3.07 -8.87 14.84
C GLY A 150 -2.04 -9.89 15.31
N VAL A 151 -2.47 -10.89 16.07
CA VAL A 151 -1.66 -11.99 16.54
C VAL A 151 -2.21 -13.29 15.97
N SER A 152 -1.42 -14.01 15.19
CA SER A 152 -1.91 -15.18 14.48
C SER A 152 -0.80 -16.22 14.27
N PHE A 153 -1.13 -17.27 13.55
CA PHE A 153 -0.25 -18.39 13.19
C PHE A 153 0.32 -18.25 11.76
N ASN A 154 -0.12 -17.27 10.99
CA ASN A 154 0.43 -16.93 9.69
C ASN A 154 0.29 -15.42 9.37
N LYS A 155 0.94 -14.98 8.31
CA LYS A 155 0.95 -13.57 7.89
C LYS A 155 -0.43 -13.06 7.49
N ILE A 156 -1.24 -13.90 6.85
CA ILE A 156 -2.54 -13.50 6.28
C ILE A 156 -3.52 -13.14 7.38
N PHE A 157 -3.66 -13.99 8.38
CA PHE A 157 -4.58 -13.75 9.50
C PHE A 157 -4.01 -12.80 10.56
N ALA A 158 -2.70 -12.64 10.63
CA ALA A 158 -2.10 -11.57 11.44
C ALA A 158 -2.51 -10.21 10.88
N LYS A 159 -2.40 -10.02 9.55
CA LYS A 159 -2.85 -8.78 8.91
C LYS A 159 -4.36 -8.57 9.06
N LEU A 160 -5.15 -9.58 8.83
CA LEU A 160 -6.61 -9.49 9.00
C LEU A 160 -6.97 -9.12 10.45
N GLY A 161 -6.26 -9.69 11.43
CA GLY A 161 -6.42 -9.37 12.83
C GLY A 161 -6.12 -7.91 13.15
N SER A 162 -5.11 -7.32 12.52
CA SER A 162 -4.82 -5.89 12.70
C SER A 162 -5.89 -4.97 12.15
N ASP A 163 -6.66 -5.43 11.17
CA ASP A 163 -7.78 -4.69 10.56
C ASP A 163 -9.13 -4.94 11.26
N TYR A 164 -9.20 -5.97 12.10
CA TYR A 164 -10.46 -6.42 12.72
C TYR A 164 -11.07 -5.39 13.67
N LYS A 165 -10.23 -4.75 14.48
CA LYS A 165 -10.62 -3.65 15.37
C LYS A 165 -9.62 -2.51 15.26
N LYS A 166 -10.10 -1.32 15.01
CA LYS A 166 -9.33 -0.08 14.97
C LYS A 166 -10.10 1.05 15.64
N PRO A 167 -9.42 2.02 16.25
CA PRO A 167 -7.98 2.09 16.53
C PRO A 167 -7.58 1.39 17.83
N ASP A 168 -6.26 1.30 18.05
CA ASP A 168 -5.65 0.96 19.33
C ASP A 168 -6.19 -0.35 19.92
N ALA A 169 -6.08 -1.41 19.14
CA ALA A 169 -6.62 -2.72 19.50
C ALA A 169 -5.61 -3.83 19.24
N ILE A 170 -5.75 -4.92 19.97
CA ILE A 170 -5.03 -6.16 19.75
C ILE A 170 -6.06 -7.26 19.52
N THR A 171 -5.93 -7.96 18.40
CA THR A 171 -6.85 -9.03 18.03
C THR A 171 -6.07 -10.31 17.77
N THR A 172 -6.44 -11.38 18.45
CA THR A 172 -5.91 -12.71 18.16
C THR A 172 -6.75 -13.38 17.08
N MET A 173 -6.08 -14.10 16.18
CA MET A 173 -6.66 -14.99 15.18
C MET A 173 -5.86 -16.29 15.14
N TYR A 174 -5.94 -17.07 16.19
CA TYR A 174 -5.26 -18.35 16.29
C TYR A 174 -5.95 -19.43 15.44
N GLU A 175 -5.29 -20.55 15.23
CA GLU A 175 -5.76 -21.62 14.37
C GLU A 175 -7.12 -22.19 14.80
N ASP A 176 -7.39 -22.23 16.10
CA ASP A 176 -8.65 -22.71 16.66
C ASP A 176 -9.81 -21.70 16.63
N GLU A 177 -9.53 -20.46 16.30
CA GLU A 177 -10.54 -19.38 16.32
C GLU A 177 -10.73 -18.62 15.00
N PHE A 178 -9.82 -18.76 14.02
CA PHE A 178 -9.86 -17.94 12.81
C PHE A 178 -11.13 -18.15 12.00
N GLN A 179 -11.65 -19.36 11.92
CA GLN A 179 -12.90 -19.63 11.18
C GLN A 179 -14.07 -18.86 11.79
N ARG A 180 -14.20 -18.87 13.08
CA ARG A 180 -15.26 -18.14 13.77
C ARG A 180 -15.15 -16.63 13.61
N LYS A 181 -13.95 -16.10 13.65
CA LYS A 181 -13.71 -14.65 13.57
C LYS A 181 -13.64 -14.12 12.11
N ALA A 182 -13.01 -14.86 11.23
CA ALA A 182 -12.65 -14.38 9.89
C ALA A 182 -13.65 -14.80 8.81
N TRP A 183 -14.27 -15.97 8.90
CA TRP A 183 -15.12 -16.47 7.80
C TRP A 183 -16.42 -15.66 7.59
N CYS A 184 -16.87 -14.92 8.58
CA CYS A 184 -18.01 -14.01 8.46
C CYS A 184 -17.64 -12.64 7.86
N LEU A 185 -16.36 -12.32 7.73
CA LEU A 185 -15.90 -11.06 7.18
C LEU A 185 -15.99 -11.04 5.65
N PRO A 186 -16.16 -9.86 5.03
CA PRO A 186 -16.18 -9.73 3.60
C PRO A 186 -14.91 -10.27 2.96
N VAL A 187 -15.03 -10.95 1.83
CA VAL A 187 -13.88 -11.46 1.10
C VAL A 187 -12.92 -10.36 0.64
N SER A 188 -13.41 -9.15 0.49
CA SER A 188 -12.60 -7.96 0.18
C SER A 188 -11.61 -7.58 1.29
N ASP A 189 -11.79 -8.08 2.51
CA ASP A 189 -10.86 -7.85 3.62
C ASP A 189 -9.61 -8.74 3.53
N LEU A 190 -9.68 -9.79 2.73
CA LEU A 190 -8.56 -10.71 2.56
C LEU A 190 -7.44 -10.07 1.73
N LEU A 191 -6.19 -10.28 2.15
CA LEU A 191 -5.02 -9.78 1.42
C LEU A 191 -5.05 -10.25 -0.04
N TYR A 192 -4.68 -9.36 -0.96
CA TYR A 192 -4.71 -9.53 -2.42
C TYR A 192 -6.09 -9.55 -3.07
N VAL A 193 -7.16 -9.34 -2.34
CA VAL A 193 -8.50 -9.15 -2.92
C VAL A 193 -8.75 -7.66 -3.10
N GLY A 194 -8.36 -7.14 -4.25
CA GLY A 194 -8.70 -5.77 -4.68
C GLY A 194 -10.07 -5.70 -5.35
N ASN A 195 -10.46 -4.52 -5.81
CA ASN A 195 -11.79 -4.29 -6.40
C ASN A 195 -12.12 -5.22 -7.57
N ALA A 196 -11.16 -5.46 -8.47
CA ALA A 196 -11.38 -6.32 -9.63
C ALA A 196 -11.61 -7.78 -9.23
N THR A 197 -10.80 -8.30 -8.32
CA THR A 197 -10.95 -9.66 -7.78
C THR A 197 -12.24 -9.80 -6.99
N ASN A 198 -12.57 -8.80 -6.16
CA ASN A 198 -13.82 -8.78 -5.41
C ASN A 198 -15.05 -8.86 -6.32
N LYS A 199 -15.09 -8.10 -7.42
CA LYS A 199 -16.17 -8.16 -8.41
C LYS A 199 -16.31 -9.55 -9.02
N LYS A 200 -15.19 -10.19 -9.36
CA LYS A 200 -15.21 -11.55 -9.89
C LYS A 200 -15.75 -12.55 -8.88
N LEU A 201 -15.32 -12.46 -7.63
CA LEU A 201 -15.82 -13.32 -6.54
C LEU A 201 -17.31 -13.11 -6.30
N TYR A 202 -17.77 -11.86 -6.28
CA TYR A 202 -19.19 -11.54 -6.15
C TYR A 202 -20.03 -12.15 -7.30
N SER A 203 -19.53 -12.11 -8.54
CA SER A 203 -20.18 -12.73 -9.69
C SER A 203 -20.32 -14.26 -9.56
N MET A 204 -19.51 -14.88 -8.71
CA MET A 204 -19.56 -16.30 -8.39
C MET A 204 -20.41 -16.60 -7.15
N GLY A 205 -21.04 -15.60 -6.56
CA GLY A 205 -21.82 -15.74 -5.31
C GLY A 205 -20.98 -15.82 -4.05
N ILE A 206 -19.69 -15.50 -4.13
CA ILE A 206 -18.77 -15.52 -3.00
C ILE A 206 -18.72 -14.13 -2.37
N ARG A 207 -19.17 -14.00 -1.13
CA ARG A 207 -19.22 -12.72 -0.38
C ARG A 207 -18.39 -12.73 0.88
N PRO A 208 -18.62 -13.61 1.88
CA PRO A 208 -17.73 -13.73 3.01
C PRO A 208 -16.53 -14.64 2.69
N ILE A 209 -15.47 -14.52 3.49
CA ILE A 209 -14.27 -15.36 3.39
C ILE A 209 -14.61 -16.85 3.49
N GLY A 210 -15.58 -17.22 4.34
CA GLY A 210 -16.03 -18.61 4.48
C GLY A 210 -16.58 -19.22 3.19
N ASP A 211 -17.27 -18.43 2.37
CA ASP A 211 -17.75 -18.89 1.06
C ASP A 211 -16.57 -19.20 0.12
N LEU A 212 -15.53 -18.37 0.15
CA LEU A 212 -14.30 -18.63 -0.60
C LEU A 212 -13.63 -19.93 -0.14
N ALA A 213 -13.52 -20.13 1.18
CA ALA A 213 -12.92 -21.33 1.76
C ALA A 213 -13.64 -22.62 1.39
N LYS A 214 -14.96 -22.57 1.25
CA LYS A 214 -15.83 -23.71 0.89
C LYS A 214 -16.00 -23.91 -0.61
N SER A 215 -15.50 -23.01 -1.43
CA SER A 215 -15.63 -23.06 -2.87
C SER A 215 -14.75 -24.16 -3.48
N ASP A 216 -15.11 -24.59 -4.68
CA ASP A 216 -14.29 -25.50 -5.47
C ASP A 216 -13.04 -24.75 -5.98
N GLU A 217 -11.86 -25.22 -5.59
CA GLU A 217 -10.58 -24.65 -6.00
C GLU A 217 -10.42 -24.60 -7.52
N THR A 218 -10.87 -25.66 -8.23
CA THR A 218 -10.78 -25.76 -9.69
C THR A 218 -11.58 -24.64 -10.37
N LEU A 219 -12.75 -24.33 -9.84
CA LEU A 219 -13.60 -23.25 -10.35
C LEU A 219 -12.94 -21.87 -10.12
N LEU A 220 -12.34 -21.69 -8.95
CA LEU A 220 -11.59 -20.47 -8.63
C LEU A 220 -10.40 -20.26 -9.56
N VAL A 221 -9.66 -21.32 -9.87
CA VAL A 221 -8.52 -21.27 -10.80
C VAL A 221 -8.99 -20.92 -12.22
N ARG A 222 -10.12 -21.43 -12.66
CA ARG A 222 -10.71 -21.07 -13.97
C ARG A 222 -11.02 -19.58 -14.07
N LYS A 223 -11.53 -18.98 -13.01
CA LYS A 223 -11.95 -17.57 -12.99
C LYS A 223 -10.84 -16.58 -12.67
N LEU A 224 -9.92 -16.95 -11.79
CA LEU A 224 -8.91 -16.06 -11.21
C LEU A 224 -7.48 -16.48 -11.57
N GLY A 225 -7.29 -17.59 -12.27
CA GLY A 225 -5.97 -18.14 -12.54
C GLY A 225 -5.28 -18.62 -11.26
N LYS A 226 -3.97 -18.52 -11.23
CA LYS A 226 -3.15 -18.93 -10.07
C LYS A 226 -3.59 -18.29 -8.74
N MET A 227 -4.06 -17.05 -8.79
CA MET A 227 -4.55 -16.36 -7.59
C MET A 227 -5.78 -17.04 -6.98
N GLY A 228 -6.59 -17.72 -7.76
CA GLY A 228 -7.74 -18.48 -7.24
C GLY A 228 -7.32 -19.55 -6.24
N SER A 229 -6.30 -20.33 -6.57
CA SER A 229 -5.74 -21.34 -5.65
C SER A 229 -5.10 -20.71 -4.40
N ILE A 230 -4.37 -19.61 -4.58
CA ILE A 230 -3.72 -18.90 -3.48
C ILE A 230 -4.76 -18.35 -2.48
N LEU A 231 -5.80 -17.68 -2.98
CA LEU A 231 -6.85 -17.10 -2.14
C LEU A 231 -7.68 -18.17 -1.44
N TRP A 232 -7.94 -19.28 -2.12
CA TRP A 232 -8.61 -20.44 -1.51
C TRP A 232 -7.77 -21.00 -0.34
N ALA A 233 -6.46 -21.16 -0.53
CA ALA A 233 -5.56 -21.60 0.50
C ALA A 233 -5.55 -20.63 1.70
N PHE A 234 -5.46 -19.33 1.44
CA PHE A 234 -5.52 -18.31 2.49
C PHE A 234 -6.80 -18.40 3.32
N ALA A 235 -7.96 -18.47 2.66
CA ALA A 235 -9.25 -18.57 3.35
C ALA A 235 -9.35 -19.81 4.24
N ASN A 236 -8.65 -20.88 3.91
CA ASN A 236 -8.57 -22.12 4.69
C ASN A 236 -7.45 -22.11 5.74
N GLY A 237 -6.73 -21.03 5.89
CA GLY A 237 -5.66 -20.91 6.90
C GLY A 237 -4.30 -21.41 6.43
N TYR A 238 -4.12 -21.67 5.14
CA TYR A 238 -2.86 -22.22 4.59
C TYR A 238 -1.99 -21.09 4.03
N ASP A 239 -1.01 -20.69 4.79
CA ASP A 239 0.09 -19.84 4.34
C ASP A 239 1.33 -20.15 5.17
N GLU A 240 2.36 -20.65 4.50
CA GLU A 240 3.65 -20.98 5.10
C GLU A 240 4.73 -19.96 4.75
N SER A 241 4.36 -18.87 4.08
CA SER A 241 5.32 -17.85 3.69
C SER A 241 6.03 -17.28 4.92
N PRO A 242 7.38 -17.22 4.90
CA PRO A 242 8.13 -16.73 6.05
C PRO A 242 8.00 -15.20 6.14
N VAL A 243 8.10 -14.69 7.37
CA VAL A 243 8.41 -13.28 7.60
C VAL A 243 9.88 -13.08 7.28
N LYS A 244 10.18 -12.18 6.36
CA LYS A 244 11.55 -11.92 5.89
C LYS A 244 12.41 -11.33 6.99
N LEU A 245 13.70 -11.61 6.96
CA LEU A 245 14.68 -10.90 7.78
C LEU A 245 14.83 -9.45 7.31
N GLU A 246 15.05 -8.55 8.25
CA GLU A 246 15.16 -7.09 8.00
C GLU A 246 16.11 -6.73 6.85
N ASN A 247 17.23 -7.43 6.74
CA ASN A 247 18.30 -7.14 5.78
C ASN A 247 18.16 -7.87 4.44
N THR A 248 17.08 -8.63 4.23
CA THR A 248 16.80 -9.27 2.94
C THR A 248 15.99 -8.34 2.06
N SER A 249 16.60 -7.22 1.63
CA SER A 249 15.98 -6.38 0.60
C SER A 249 15.96 -7.14 -0.73
N ALA A 250 14.77 -7.27 -1.31
CA ALA A 250 14.68 -7.73 -2.69
C ALA A 250 15.47 -6.75 -3.59
N PRO A 251 16.19 -7.23 -4.59
CA PRO A 251 16.90 -6.35 -5.51
C PRO A 251 15.91 -5.36 -6.14
N VAL A 252 16.32 -4.10 -6.25
CA VAL A 252 15.53 -3.06 -6.91
C VAL A 252 15.28 -3.47 -8.35
N LYS A 253 14.02 -3.59 -8.73
CA LYS A 253 13.60 -4.02 -10.07
C LYS A 253 13.41 -2.85 -11.01
N SER A 254 12.98 -1.71 -10.49
CA SER A 254 12.71 -0.51 -11.28
C SER A 254 12.83 0.74 -10.44
N VAL A 255 13.14 1.85 -11.09
CA VAL A 255 13.08 3.21 -10.54
C VAL A 255 12.13 4.00 -11.41
N GLY A 256 11.12 4.63 -10.83
CA GLY A 256 10.13 5.38 -11.56
C GLY A 256 9.71 6.65 -10.84
N ASN A 257 9.20 7.59 -11.61
CA ASN A 257 8.55 8.78 -11.10
C ASN A 257 7.40 9.18 -12.03
N SER A 258 6.40 9.84 -11.48
CA SER A 258 5.24 10.30 -12.23
C SER A 258 4.77 11.65 -11.69
N THR A 259 4.09 12.39 -12.54
CA THR A 259 3.45 13.65 -12.14
C THR A 259 2.10 13.80 -12.82
N THR A 260 1.18 14.46 -12.16
CA THR A 260 -0.03 14.98 -12.77
C THR A 260 0.18 16.46 -13.00
N THR A 261 0.13 16.89 -14.25
CA THR A 261 0.39 18.28 -14.61
C THR A 261 -0.73 19.19 -14.11
N PRO A 262 -0.43 20.44 -13.68
CA PRO A 262 -1.44 21.39 -13.19
C PRO A 262 -2.51 21.71 -14.24
N ARG A 263 -2.15 21.67 -15.51
CA ARG A 263 -3.04 21.74 -16.68
C ARG A 263 -2.76 20.59 -17.64
N GLY A 264 -3.70 20.27 -18.50
CA GLY A 264 -3.46 19.29 -19.57
C GLY A 264 -2.29 19.72 -20.45
N MET A 265 -1.50 18.75 -20.90
CA MET A 265 -0.47 18.99 -21.90
C MET A 265 -1.12 19.09 -23.28
N GLU A 266 -0.88 20.17 -24.00
CA GLU A 266 -1.53 20.46 -25.27
C GLU A 266 -0.60 20.29 -26.47
N THR A 267 0.70 20.33 -26.25
CA THR A 267 1.73 20.23 -27.30
C THR A 267 2.72 19.12 -27.02
N ASP A 268 3.37 18.64 -28.08
CA ASP A 268 4.47 17.68 -27.97
C ASP A 268 5.63 18.26 -27.15
N GLU A 269 5.86 19.56 -27.21
CA GLU A 269 6.88 20.24 -26.42
C GLU A 269 6.56 20.22 -24.93
N ASP A 270 5.29 20.39 -24.54
CA ASP A 270 4.86 20.25 -23.14
C ASP A 270 5.18 18.84 -22.61
N VAL A 271 4.87 17.82 -23.38
CA VAL A 271 5.17 16.42 -23.06
C VAL A 271 6.67 16.18 -22.92
N LYS A 272 7.46 16.72 -23.86
CA LYS A 272 8.91 16.61 -23.86
C LYS A 272 9.54 17.21 -22.59
N ILE A 273 9.11 18.41 -22.21
CA ILE A 273 9.56 19.09 -20.98
C ILE A 273 9.28 18.22 -19.75
N VAL A 274 8.06 17.72 -19.61
CA VAL A 274 7.67 16.88 -18.47
C VAL A 274 8.46 15.58 -18.45
N LEU A 275 8.65 14.91 -19.58
CA LEU A 275 9.45 13.69 -19.66
C LEU A 275 10.92 13.93 -19.28
N TYR A 276 11.51 15.07 -19.67
CA TYR A 276 12.87 15.41 -19.26
C TYR A 276 12.98 15.66 -17.76
N ILE A 277 12.03 16.33 -17.15
CA ILE A 277 11.99 16.55 -15.71
C ILE A 277 11.88 15.21 -14.95
N LEU A 278 10.99 14.33 -15.39
CA LEU A 278 10.84 13.00 -14.81
C LEU A 278 12.08 12.12 -15.01
N ALA A 279 12.67 12.18 -16.21
CA ALA A 279 13.87 11.43 -16.53
C ALA A 279 15.07 11.90 -15.69
N GLU A 280 15.19 13.19 -15.41
CA GLU A 280 16.24 13.71 -14.53
C GLU A 280 16.12 13.16 -13.12
N SER A 281 14.92 13.14 -12.55
CA SER A 281 14.64 12.54 -11.25
C SER A 281 15.00 11.05 -11.22
N VAL A 282 14.56 10.29 -12.22
CA VAL A 282 14.85 8.85 -12.33
C VAL A 282 16.35 8.59 -12.50
N ALA A 283 16.99 9.31 -13.40
CA ALA A 283 18.42 9.17 -13.66
C ALA A 283 19.29 9.52 -12.44
N ALA A 284 18.93 10.59 -11.72
CA ALA A 284 19.61 10.96 -10.48
C ALA A 284 19.54 9.84 -9.44
N ARG A 285 18.35 9.26 -9.24
CA ARG A 285 18.17 8.14 -8.31
C ARG A 285 18.90 6.87 -8.74
N LEU A 286 18.98 6.61 -10.04
CA LEU A 286 19.80 5.51 -10.57
C LEU A 286 21.29 5.72 -10.25
N ARG A 287 21.81 6.91 -10.51
CA ARG A 287 23.22 7.27 -10.23
C ARG A 287 23.55 7.22 -8.74
N GLU A 288 22.69 7.76 -7.89
CA GLU A 288 22.85 7.75 -6.43
C GLU A 288 22.96 6.34 -5.87
N ASN A 289 22.25 5.38 -6.48
CA ASN A 289 22.25 3.98 -6.04
C ASN A 289 23.19 3.09 -6.88
N GLY A 290 23.96 3.64 -7.78
CA GLY A 290 24.88 2.87 -8.61
C GLY A 290 24.22 1.99 -9.66
N PHE A 291 23.00 2.29 -10.05
CA PHE A 291 22.22 1.52 -11.02
C PHE A 291 22.31 2.08 -12.44
N ARG A 292 22.07 1.22 -13.40
CA ARG A 292 21.83 1.56 -14.80
C ARG A 292 20.63 0.77 -15.31
N CYS A 293 19.73 1.42 -16.04
CA CYS A 293 18.57 0.76 -16.63
C CYS A 293 18.88 0.24 -18.03
N ARG A 294 18.25 -0.88 -18.39
CA ARG A 294 18.23 -1.42 -19.74
C ARG A 294 16.91 -1.20 -20.46
N THR A 295 15.86 -0.98 -19.72
CA THR A 295 14.51 -0.77 -20.25
C THR A 295 13.97 0.54 -19.76
N VAL A 296 13.42 1.34 -20.66
CA VAL A 296 12.71 2.57 -20.37
C VAL A 296 11.23 2.34 -20.68
N GLU A 297 10.38 2.65 -19.72
CA GLU A 297 8.93 2.59 -19.86
C GLU A 297 8.35 3.97 -19.64
N ILE A 298 7.37 4.34 -20.46
CA ILE A 298 6.50 5.48 -20.20
C ILE A 298 5.08 5.00 -19.94
N SER A 299 4.38 5.73 -19.10
CA SER A 299 2.94 5.60 -18.88
C SER A 299 2.28 6.94 -19.08
N VAL A 300 1.25 6.98 -19.91
CA VAL A 300 0.51 8.19 -20.23
C VAL A 300 -0.94 8.01 -19.83
N ARG A 301 -1.50 9.00 -19.15
CA ARG A 301 -2.91 9.03 -18.76
C ARG A 301 -3.54 10.33 -19.25
N ASP A 302 -4.67 10.23 -19.93
CA ASP A 302 -5.41 11.39 -20.40
C ASP A 302 -6.46 11.88 -19.37
N LYS A 303 -7.15 12.96 -19.70
CA LYS A 303 -8.18 13.56 -18.85
C LYS A 303 -9.41 12.68 -18.61
N GLU A 304 -9.61 11.66 -19.46
CA GLU A 304 -10.70 10.69 -19.36
C GLU A 304 -10.27 9.45 -18.57
N LEU A 305 -9.05 9.48 -17.99
CA LEU A 305 -8.43 8.41 -17.22
C LEU A 305 -8.03 7.18 -18.05
N PHE A 306 -8.12 7.26 -19.37
CA PHE A 306 -7.53 6.24 -20.23
C PHE A 306 -6.01 6.29 -20.10
N HIS A 307 -5.40 5.14 -19.91
CA HIS A 307 -3.96 5.08 -19.79
C HIS A 307 -3.39 3.94 -20.62
N PHE A 308 -2.16 4.11 -21.07
CA PHE A 308 -1.36 3.06 -21.67
C PHE A 308 0.09 3.14 -21.20
N SER A 309 0.80 2.03 -21.28
CA SER A 309 2.23 1.96 -21.03
C SER A 309 2.93 1.35 -22.22
N LYS A 310 4.10 1.86 -22.53
CA LYS A 310 4.99 1.34 -23.57
C LYS A 310 6.43 1.35 -23.08
N GLN A 311 7.17 0.34 -23.46
CA GLN A 311 8.55 0.19 -23.07
C GLN A 311 9.47 -0.07 -24.27
N VAL A 312 10.73 0.27 -24.12
CA VAL A 312 11.80 -0.03 -25.08
C VAL A 312 13.05 -0.48 -24.34
N LYS A 313 13.73 -1.44 -24.92
CA LYS A 313 15.03 -1.87 -24.43
C LYS A 313 16.11 -0.99 -25.04
N LEU A 314 16.94 -0.40 -24.19
CA LEU A 314 18.10 0.39 -24.62
C LEU A 314 19.18 -0.52 -25.19
N GLN A 315 19.93 -0.01 -26.16
CA GLN A 315 21.07 -0.72 -26.73
C GLN A 315 22.16 -0.96 -25.67
N ASN A 316 22.44 0.03 -24.85
CA ASN A 316 23.36 -0.05 -23.72
C ASN A 316 22.66 0.37 -22.43
N ALA A 317 23.04 -0.26 -21.31
CA ALA A 317 22.54 0.17 -20.00
C ALA A 317 22.96 1.60 -19.70
N SER A 318 22.06 2.42 -19.20
CA SER A 318 22.27 3.86 -18.99
C SER A 318 21.68 4.35 -17.66
N ASN A 319 22.30 5.39 -17.13
CA ASN A 319 21.77 6.24 -16.07
C ASN A 319 21.90 7.75 -16.44
N ILE A 320 21.98 8.02 -17.73
CA ILE A 320 22.12 9.37 -18.27
C ILE A 320 20.74 9.93 -18.59
N THR A 321 20.43 11.08 -18.01
CA THR A 321 19.13 11.76 -18.16
C THR A 321 18.70 11.89 -19.62
N LYS A 322 19.58 12.39 -20.46
CA LYS A 322 19.29 12.62 -21.89
C LYS A 322 18.90 11.33 -22.61
N GLU A 323 19.63 10.25 -22.40
CA GLU A 323 19.38 8.96 -23.05
C GLU A 323 18.02 8.37 -22.64
N ILE A 324 17.69 8.45 -21.35
CA ILE A 324 16.40 7.99 -20.80
C ILE A 324 15.26 8.87 -21.33
N ALA A 325 15.43 10.19 -21.30
CA ALA A 325 14.44 11.15 -21.79
C ALA A 325 14.15 11.00 -23.29
N GLU A 326 15.18 10.84 -24.10
CA GLU A 326 15.04 10.63 -25.56
C GLU A 326 14.33 9.32 -25.88
N ALA A 327 14.64 8.24 -25.17
CA ALA A 327 13.95 6.97 -25.31
C ALA A 327 12.46 7.10 -24.94
N GLY A 328 12.17 7.76 -23.83
CA GLY A 328 10.79 8.01 -23.39
C GLY A 328 10.00 8.88 -24.36
N TYR A 329 10.61 9.94 -24.86
CA TYR A 329 9.97 10.84 -25.85
C TYR A 329 9.69 10.14 -27.17
N ARG A 330 10.61 9.31 -27.64
CA ARG A 330 10.40 8.49 -28.84
C ARG A 330 9.24 7.52 -28.66
N LEU A 331 9.13 6.85 -27.51
CA LEU A 331 7.99 5.99 -27.17
C LEU A 331 6.68 6.76 -27.21
N TYR A 332 6.64 7.98 -26.70
CA TYR A 332 5.50 8.87 -26.77
C TYR A 332 5.14 9.19 -28.22
N LYS A 333 6.09 9.65 -29.00
CA LYS A 333 5.87 10.05 -30.41
C LYS A 333 5.36 8.88 -31.28
N ASP A 334 5.88 7.69 -31.04
CA ASP A 334 5.54 6.50 -31.82
C ASP A 334 4.18 5.91 -31.44
N ASN A 335 3.67 6.17 -30.25
CA ASN A 335 2.50 5.47 -29.71
C ASN A 335 1.30 6.34 -29.31
N TYR A 336 1.48 7.66 -29.27
CA TYR A 336 0.41 8.57 -28.85
C TYR A 336 0.39 9.84 -29.70
N ARG A 337 -0.82 10.34 -29.94
CA ARG A 337 -1.04 11.65 -30.55
C ARG A 337 -1.98 12.44 -29.65
N LEU A 338 -1.62 13.69 -29.38
CA LEU A 338 -2.53 14.60 -28.70
C LEU A 338 -3.78 14.79 -29.55
N PRO A 339 -4.98 14.87 -28.94
CA PRO A 339 -6.20 15.19 -29.69
C PRO A 339 -6.01 16.52 -30.43
N ALA A 340 -6.32 16.53 -31.70
CA ALA A 340 -6.36 17.79 -32.45
C ALA A 340 -7.38 18.70 -31.80
N ASP A 341 -7.02 19.98 -31.61
CA ASP A 341 -7.95 21.00 -31.13
C ASP A 341 -9.24 20.96 -31.94
N ASP A 342 -10.41 20.99 -31.26
CA ASP A 342 -11.74 21.06 -31.87
C ASP A 342 -11.95 22.27 -32.80
N LYS A 343 -10.91 23.05 -33.08
CA LYS A 343 -10.95 24.22 -33.97
C LYS A 343 -10.92 23.88 -35.46
N GLU A 344 -10.51 22.68 -35.84
CA GLU A 344 -10.51 22.30 -37.26
C GLU A 344 -11.82 21.62 -37.75
N LEU A 345 -12.74 21.30 -36.86
CA LEU A 345 -14.02 20.68 -37.22
C LEU A 345 -15.17 21.67 -37.46
N LYS A 346 -14.91 22.97 -37.43
CA LYS A 346 -15.92 24.02 -37.67
C LYS A 346 -15.72 24.80 -38.98
N SER A 347 -14.91 24.31 -39.90
CA SER A 347 -14.75 24.92 -41.22
C SER A 347 -14.88 23.86 -42.34
N SER A 348 -16.06 23.26 -42.43
CA SER A 348 -16.51 22.66 -43.70
C SER A 348 -18.02 22.63 -43.75
#